data_faec2baa00252a862f4dbfd4675e90f8
#
_entry.id   faec2baa00252a862f4dbfd4675e90f8
#
_cell.length_a   1.000
_cell.length_b   1.000
_cell.length_c   1.000
_cell.angle_alpha   90.00
_cell.angle_beta   90.00
_cell.angle_gamma   90.00
#
_symmetry.space_group_name_H-M   'P 1'
#
loop_
_entity.id
_entity.type
_entity.pdbx_description
1 polymer ?
#
loop_
_entity_poly.entity_id
_entity_poly.type
_entity_poly.pdbx_seq_one_letter_code
_entity_poly.pdbx_strand_id
1 'polypeptide(L)'
;MDRADDARKIRRDRTEPVCPIDRGDDGTWRVRGYHVARAVLRSTDTVQAGLGIETVEKLPARIRRPVLYRDGPEHREHRRQTARYFTPRRVDEHYRELTERIARRHLDTLQSAGEAWLEDLTFGVSIDVACEVIGLTRSRRGIQRRLERFFPEEFGRPGLTSWHGLYWLFRQNSNWLRIYLADVRPAVRAHRKRPADNLISHLIAEGCSSAEILGECLTYAAAGMVTTREFISVAAWHLFTDAALRERYTTGSESERLEVIHELLRLEPAVARLKRRTTGALSLPSADGSVTVPRDALVEIFVDEANTDPEAVGDTPTAVRPGRPTTTGRYAAALSFGDGPHRCPGADIALMEANVFLGHLFALEGIRMLTPPRVTFQDEIGGYVIRGLRVAVDRR
;
A
#
# COMPACT_ATOMS: atom_id res chain seq x y z
N MET A 1 26.96 -11.95 -3.46
CA MET A 1 26.15 -11.39 -4.54
C MET A 1 26.76 -10.06 -4.91
N ASP A 2 27.17 -9.91 -6.15
CA ASP A 2 27.90 -8.72 -6.58
C ASP A 2 26.97 -7.50 -6.57
N ARG A 3 27.42 -6.37 -6.00
CA ARG A 3 26.63 -5.11 -5.94
C ARG A 3 26.26 -4.57 -7.32
N ALA A 4 26.93 -5.02 -8.38
CA ALA A 4 26.69 -4.61 -9.76
C ALA A 4 25.35 -5.11 -10.32
N ASP A 5 24.82 -6.23 -9.81
CA ASP A 5 23.58 -6.87 -10.33
C ASP A 5 22.31 -6.48 -9.58
N ASP A 6 22.41 -5.66 -8.53
CA ASP A 6 21.24 -5.22 -7.77
C ASP A 6 20.59 -3.98 -8.39
N ALA A 7 19.49 -4.20 -9.11
CA ALA A 7 18.72 -3.15 -9.79
C ALA A 7 17.76 -2.37 -8.89
N ARG A 8 17.59 -2.74 -7.62
CA ARG A 8 16.65 -2.06 -6.71
C ARG A 8 17.06 -0.60 -6.48
N LYS A 9 16.10 0.29 -6.51
CA LYS A 9 16.26 1.71 -6.18
C LYS A 9 16.20 1.95 -4.67
N ILE A 10 15.38 1.16 -3.97
CA ILE A 10 15.18 1.26 -2.54
C ILE A 10 15.99 0.15 -1.88
N ARG A 11 17.15 0.54 -1.36
CA ARG A 11 18.08 -0.39 -0.71
C ARG A 11 18.09 -0.13 0.78
N ARG A 12 18.12 -1.20 1.56
CA ARG A 12 18.57 -1.16 2.95
C ARG A 12 19.93 -1.83 2.98
N ASP A 13 20.95 -1.10 3.43
CA ASP A 13 22.30 -1.64 3.56
C ASP A 13 22.27 -2.86 4.48
N ARG A 14 22.78 -3.99 3.96
CA ARG A 14 22.99 -5.23 4.70
C ARG A 14 24.36 -5.78 4.44
N THR A 15 24.99 -6.22 5.51
CA THR A 15 26.37 -6.72 5.50
C THR A 15 26.49 -8.23 5.70
N GLU A 16 25.40 -8.97 6.01
CA GLU A 16 25.48 -10.39 6.40
C GLU A 16 24.53 -11.30 5.63
N PRO A 17 24.89 -12.61 5.46
CA PRO A 17 23.99 -13.63 4.93
C PRO A 17 22.78 -13.79 5.83
N VAL A 18 21.61 -13.87 5.21
CA VAL A 18 20.33 -13.76 5.92
C VAL A 18 19.80 -15.14 6.26
N CYS A 19 19.67 -15.45 7.54
CA CYS A 19 18.89 -16.58 8.01
C CYS A 19 17.41 -16.36 7.65
N PRO A 20 16.71 -17.37 7.09
CA PRO A 20 15.28 -17.26 6.74
C PRO A 20 14.39 -16.83 7.90
N ILE A 21 14.79 -17.19 9.13
CA ILE A 21 14.15 -16.77 10.38
C ILE A 21 15.21 -16.69 11.49
N ASP A 22 15.24 -15.56 12.22
CA ASP A 22 16.10 -15.37 13.40
C ASP A 22 15.33 -14.59 14.48
N ARG A 23 15.89 -14.57 15.67
CA ARG A 23 15.37 -13.77 16.79
C ARG A 23 16.33 -12.62 17.07
N GLY A 24 15.82 -11.38 16.99
CA GLY A 24 16.59 -10.19 17.32
C GLY A 24 16.81 -10.02 18.82
N ASP A 25 17.77 -9.15 19.20
CA ASP A 25 18.09 -8.83 20.58
C ASP A 25 16.92 -8.20 21.36
N ASP A 26 16.01 -7.55 20.62
CA ASP A 26 14.75 -6.98 21.12
C ASP A 26 13.66 -8.03 21.36
N GLY A 27 13.96 -9.32 21.10
CA GLY A 27 13.05 -10.44 21.24
C GLY A 27 12.08 -10.62 20.06
N THR A 28 12.10 -9.73 19.06
CA THR A 28 11.27 -9.84 17.85
C THR A 28 11.78 -10.96 16.95
N TRP A 29 10.90 -11.80 16.46
CA TRP A 29 11.20 -12.80 15.43
C TRP A 29 11.21 -12.14 14.06
N ARG A 30 12.32 -12.26 13.34
CA ARG A 30 12.54 -11.66 12.03
C ARG A 30 12.46 -12.73 10.96
N VAL A 31 11.51 -12.59 10.05
CA VAL A 31 11.24 -13.55 8.96
C VAL A 31 11.61 -12.92 7.63
N ARG A 32 12.51 -13.57 6.89
CA ARG A 32 13.09 -13.09 5.64
C ARG A 32 12.93 -14.09 4.49
N GLY A 33 12.86 -15.38 4.80
CA GLY A 33 12.64 -16.42 3.80
C GLY A 33 11.19 -16.39 3.29
N TYR A 34 11.00 -16.55 1.99
CA TYR A 34 9.70 -16.50 1.33
C TYR A 34 8.71 -17.54 1.87
N HIS A 35 9.14 -18.79 1.98
CA HIS A 35 8.27 -19.87 2.43
C HIS A 35 7.87 -19.70 3.90
N VAL A 36 8.78 -19.26 4.74
CA VAL A 36 8.52 -18.96 6.16
C VAL A 36 7.56 -17.77 6.29
N ALA A 37 7.78 -16.70 5.52
CA ALA A 37 6.90 -15.53 5.48
C ALA A 37 5.46 -15.91 5.11
N ARG A 38 5.30 -16.76 4.08
CA ARG A 38 3.97 -17.28 3.69
C ARG A 38 3.33 -18.11 4.78
N ALA A 39 4.10 -18.97 5.46
CA ALA A 39 3.59 -19.78 6.56
C ALA A 39 3.03 -18.90 7.68
N VAL A 40 3.77 -17.86 8.08
CA VAL A 40 3.29 -16.89 9.09
C VAL A 40 2.04 -16.15 8.62
N LEU A 41 2.02 -15.62 7.39
CA LEU A 41 0.90 -14.84 6.85
C LEU A 41 -0.39 -15.66 6.69
N ARG A 42 -0.27 -16.97 6.51
CA ARG A 42 -1.40 -17.89 6.34
C ARG A 42 -1.85 -18.55 7.63
N SER A 43 -1.04 -18.46 8.69
CA SER A 43 -1.36 -19.07 9.97
C SER A 43 -2.60 -18.46 10.60
N THR A 44 -3.45 -19.31 11.17
CA THR A 44 -4.58 -18.92 12.03
C THR A 44 -4.15 -18.65 13.47
N ASP A 45 -2.92 -19.02 13.84
CA ASP A 45 -2.33 -18.81 15.15
C ASP A 45 -1.56 -17.47 15.22
N THR A 46 -1.88 -16.54 14.32
CA THR A 46 -1.37 -15.18 14.34
C THR A 46 -2.49 -14.17 14.15
N VAL A 47 -2.31 -12.99 14.75
CA VAL A 47 -3.19 -11.83 14.58
C VAL A 47 -2.40 -10.64 14.05
N GLN A 48 -3.11 -9.68 13.49
CA GLN A 48 -2.52 -8.43 12.98
C GLN A 48 -1.77 -7.70 14.11
N ALA A 49 -0.58 -7.19 13.78
CA ALA A 49 0.24 -6.35 14.64
C ALA A 49 0.85 -5.20 13.83
N GLY A 50 1.27 -4.13 14.49
CA GLY A 50 1.78 -2.93 13.84
C GLY A 50 0.70 -2.06 13.19
N LEU A 51 1.09 -1.11 12.35
CA LEU A 51 0.19 -0.18 11.65
C LEU A 51 -0.75 0.60 12.61
N GLY A 52 -0.28 0.90 13.84
CA GLY A 52 -1.05 1.66 14.83
C GLY A 52 -2.12 0.86 15.58
N ILE A 53 -2.03 -0.47 15.59
CA ILE A 53 -2.99 -1.34 16.30
C ILE A 53 -3.10 -0.96 17.79
N GLU A 54 -2.02 -0.54 18.41
CA GLU A 54 -1.97 -0.12 19.81
C GLU A 54 -2.91 1.07 20.12
N THR A 55 -3.15 1.91 19.11
CA THR A 55 -4.11 3.02 19.19
C THR A 55 -5.55 2.52 19.03
N VAL A 56 -5.75 1.61 18.09
CA VAL A 56 -7.07 1.03 17.80
C VAL A 56 -7.55 0.12 18.92
N GLU A 57 -6.65 -0.57 19.61
CA GLU A 57 -6.97 -1.42 20.76
C GLU A 57 -7.50 -0.63 21.98
N LYS A 58 -7.16 0.67 22.06
CA LYS A 58 -7.69 1.57 23.11
C LYS A 58 -9.10 2.07 22.84
N LEU A 59 -9.66 1.80 21.66
CA LEU A 59 -11.04 2.16 21.35
C LEU A 59 -12.01 1.37 22.27
N PRO A 60 -13.12 2.01 22.69
CA PRO A 60 -14.15 1.30 23.46
C PRO A 60 -14.63 0.05 22.72
N ALA A 61 -14.81 -1.07 23.44
CA ALA A 61 -15.22 -2.36 22.89
C ALA A 61 -16.54 -2.31 22.07
N ARG A 62 -17.39 -1.31 22.32
CA ARG A 62 -18.63 -1.05 21.56
C ARG A 62 -18.41 -0.51 20.15
N ILE A 63 -17.19 -0.01 19.85
CA ILE A 63 -16.84 0.51 18.52
C ILE A 63 -16.18 -0.62 17.75
N ARG A 64 -16.81 -1.05 16.66
CA ARG A 64 -16.25 -2.05 15.77
C ARG A 64 -14.94 -1.53 15.17
N ARG A 65 -13.86 -2.30 15.33
CA ARG A 65 -12.55 -1.94 14.76
C ARG A 65 -12.60 -1.98 13.23
N PRO A 66 -11.85 -1.14 12.52
CA PRO A 66 -11.69 -1.25 11.06
C PRO A 66 -11.16 -2.62 10.65
N VAL A 67 -11.47 -3.03 9.41
CA VAL A 67 -11.19 -4.38 8.88
C VAL A 67 -9.74 -4.82 9.03
N LEU A 68 -8.79 -3.91 8.87
CA LEU A 68 -7.35 -4.19 9.01
C LEU A 68 -6.97 -4.72 10.40
N TYR A 69 -7.72 -4.32 11.43
CA TYR A 69 -7.44 -4.63 12.85
C TYR A 69 -8.36 -5.69 13.44
N ARG A 70 -9.02 -6.45 12.58
CA ARG A 70 -9.84 -7.61 12.96
C ARG A 70 -9.16 -8.88 12.49
N ASP A 71 -9.41 -9.97 13.19
CA ASP A 71 -8.95 -11.31 12.85
C ASP A 71 -10.10 -12.32 13.00
N GLY A 72 -9.85 -13.55 12.60
CA GLY A 72 -10.77 -14.66 12.80
C GLY A 72 -12.07 -14.59 11.99
N PRO A 73 -13.20 -15.12 12.52
CA PRO A 73 -14.47 -15.22 11.78
C PRO A 73 -15.07 -13.87 11.37
N GLU A 74 -14.99 -12.86 12.25
CA GLU A 74 -15.51 -11.53 11.97
C GLU A 74 -14.79 -10.86 10.81
N HIS A 75 -13.46 -10.97 10.76
CA HIS A 75 -12.66 -10.49 9.64
C HIS A 75 -13.04 -11.19 8.34
N ARG A 76 -13.13 -12.54 8.34
CA ARG A 76 -13.48 -13.31 7.14
C ARG A 76 -14.87 -12.93 6.60
N GLU A 77 -15.84 -12.74 7.48
CA GLU A 77 -17.19 -12.34 7.06
C GLU A 77 -17.21 -10.95 6.43
N HIS A 78 -16.57 -9.97 7.06
CA HIS A 78 -16.46 -8.62 6.49
C HIS A 78 -15.74 -8.63 5.13
N ARG A 79 -14.64 -9.40 5.01
CA ARG A 79 -13.90 -9.56 3.76
C ARG A 79 -14.78 -10.18 2.65
N ARG A 80 -15.58 -11.20 3.00
CA ARG A 80 -16.52 -11.84 2.08
C ARG A 80 -17.58 -10.86 1.57
N GLN A 81 -18.14 -10.06 2.45
CA GLN A 81 -19.18 -9.07 2.12
C GLN A 81 -18.64 -7.94 1.23
N THR A 82 -17.43 -7.49 1.48
CA THR A 82 -16.80 -6.38 0.74
C THR A 82 -16.06 -6.82 -0.52
N ALA A 83 -15.78 -8.12 -0.71
CA ALA A 83 -15.00 -8.64 -1.83
C ALA A 83 -15.54 -8.20 -3.21
N ARG A 84 -16.86 -8.03 -3.36
CA ARG A 84 -17.50 -7.60 -4.61
C ARG A 84 -16.99 -6.26 -5.15
N TYR A 85 -16.48 -5.37 -4.29
CA TYR A 85 -15.94 -4.07 -4.68
C TYR A 85 -14.52 -4.14 -5.24
N PHE A 86 -13.84 -5.29 -5.08
CA PHE A 86 -12.44 -5.49 -5.37
C PHE A 86 -12.17 -6.63 -6.36
N THR A 87 -13.22 -7.17 -7.00
CA THR A 87 -13.03 -8.25 -7.98
C THR A 87 -12.38 -7.71 -9.25
N PRO A 88 -11.55 -8.51 -9.97
CA PRO A 88 -10.94 -8.12 -11.25
C PRO A 88 -11.97 -7.59 -12.25
N ARG A 89 -13.13 -8.26 -12.35
CA ARG A 89 -14.24 -7.83 -13.20
C ARG A 89 -14.74 -6.42 -12.82
N ARG A 90 -14.94 -6.17 -11.51
CA ARG A 90 -15.39 -4.85 -11.03
C ARG A 90 -14.36 -3.77 -11.33
N VAL A 91 -13.07 -4.08 -11.17
CA VAL A 91 -11.97 -3.16 -11.47
C VAL A 91 -12.00 -2.79 -12.95
N ASP A 92 -12.14 -3.75 -13.83
CA ASP A 92 -12.14 -3.52 -15.27
C ASP A 92 -13.39 -2.78 -15.75
N GLU A 93 -14.61 -3.22 -15.36
CA GLU A 93 -15.87 -2.67 -15.82
C GLU A 93 -16.23 -1.29 -15.22
N HIS A 94 -15.78 -0.98 -13.99
CA HIS A 94 -16.22 0.23 -13.29
C HIS A 94 -15.10 1.22 -12.97
N TYR A 95 -13.88 0.74 -12.67
CA TYR A 95 -12.84 1.65 -12.19
C TYR A 95 -11.84 2.02 -13.28
N ARG A 96 -11.65 1.22 -14.33
CA ARG A 96 -10.69 1.48 -15.40
C ARG A 96 -10.95 2.81 -16.11
N GLU A 97 -12.14 2.97 -16.70
CA GLU A 97 -12.48 4.21 -17.41
C GLU A 97 -12.46 5.44 -16.51
N LEU A 98 -12.92 5.28 -15.27
CA LEU A 98 -12.84 6.31 -14.25
C LEU A 98 -11.40 6.73 -13.97
N THR A 99 -10.52 5.75 -13.74
CA THR A 99 -9.09 5.98 -13.48
C THR A 99 -8.40 6.65 -14.65
N GLU A 100 -8.74 6.27 -15.89
CA GLU A 100 -8.23 6.93 -17.10
C GLU A 100 -8.63 8.41 -17.16
N ARG A 101 -9.88 8.74 -16.85
CA ARG A 101 -10.34 10.14 -16.81
C ARG A 101 -9.63 10.94 -15.71
N ILE A 102 -9.44 10.33 -14.55
CA ILE A 102 -8.72 10.94 -13.41
C ILE A 102 -7.25 11.16 -13.80
N ALA A 103 -6.56 10.16 -14.33
CA ALA A 103 -5.16 10.24 -14.72
C ALA A 103 -4.94 11.35 -15.77
N ARG A 104 -5.76 11.38 -16.83
CA ARG A 104 -5.68 12.44 -17.86
C ARG A 104 -5.85 13.82 -17.23
N ARG A 105 -6.83 14.04 -16.36
CA ARG A 105 -7.05 15.34 -15.71
C ARG A 105 -5.83 15.81 -14.91
N HIS A 106 -5.17 14.93 -14.16
CA HIS A 106 -3.95 15.27 -13.42
C HIS A 106 -2.77 15.52 -14.36
N LEU A 107 -2.64 14.76 -15.44
CA LEU A 107 -1.58 14.94 -16.44
C LEU A 107 -1.81 16.19 -17.32
N ASP A 108 -3.04 16.62 -17.56
CA ASP A 108 -3.35 17.90 -18.21
C ASP A 108 -2.83 19.08 -17.37
N THR A 109 -2.82 18.97 -16.04
CA THR A 109 -2.20 20.00 -15.20
C THR A 109 -0.69 20.04 -15.35
N LEU A 110 -0.02 18.89 -15.52
CA LEU A 110 1.41 18.82 -15.83
C LEU A 110 1.71 19.45 -17.19
N GLN A 111 0.94 19.11 -18.24
CA GLN A 111 1.12 19.69 -19.59
C GLN A 111 0.95 21.21 -19.58
N SER A 112 -0.04 21.72 -18.84
CA SER A 112 -0.31 23.15 -18.73
C SER A 112 0.79 23.88 -17.95
N ALA A 113 1.32 23.29 -16.88
CA ALA A 113 2.39 23.87 -16.06
C ALA A 113 3.78 23.70 -16.68
N GLY A 114 3.98 22.66 -17.51
CA GLY A 114 5.27 22.26 -18.08
C GLY A 114 6.12 21.41 -17.16
N GLU A 115 5.91 21.46 -15.85
CA GLU A 115 6.62 20.68 -14.85
C GLU A 115 5.78 20.47 -13.60
N ALA A 116 6.06 19.39 -12.85
CA ALA A 116 5.42 19.09 -11.57
C ALA A 116 6.29 18.16 -10.70
N TRP A 117 5.94 18.07 -9.42
CA TRP A 117 6.38 16.99 -8.56
C TRP A 117 5.53 15.75 -8.84
N LEU A 118 6.17 14.62 -9.14
CA LEU A 118 5.45 13.40 -9.51
C LEU A 118 4.61 12.87 -8.35
N GLU A 119 5.12 12.96 -7.13
CA GLU A 119 4.41 12.55 -5.92
C GLU A 119 3.08 13.30 -5.70
N ASP A 120 2.97 14.56 -6.13
CA ASP A 120 1.72 15.31 -6.04
C ASP A 120 0.69 14.79 -7.05
N LEU A 121 1.13 14.49 -8.27
CA LEU A 121 0.27 13.91 -9.31
C LEU A 121 -0.22 12.51 -8.92
N THR A 122 0.70 11.64 -8.51
CA THR A 122 0.36 10.26 -8.13
C THR A 122 -0.54 10.24 -6.90
N PHE A 123 -0.29 11.10 -5.91
CA PHE A 123 -1.14 11.21 -4.73
C PHE A 123 -2.53 11.73 -5.09
N GLY A 124 -2.63 12.74 -5.96
CA GLY A 124 -3.91 13.25 -6.44
C GLY A 124 -4.74 12.17 -7.14
N VAL A 125 -4.12 11.39 -8.01
CA VAL A 125 -4.79 10.27 -8.70
C VAL A 125 -5.25 9.22 -7.68
N SER A 126 -4.37 8.77 -6.79
CA SER A 126 -4.70 7.74 -5.80
C SER A 126 -5.80 8.17 -4.83
N ILE A 127 -5.85 9.45 -4.45
CA ILE A 127 -6.96 9.99 -3.63
C ILE A 127 -8.27 9.94 -4.41
N ASP A 128 -8.28 10.43 -5.65
CA ASP A 128 -9.52 10.52 -6.42
C ASP A 128 -10.09 9.13 -6.73
N VAL A 129 -9.22 8.15 -7.09
CA VAL A 129 -9.63 6.76 -7.30
C VAL A 129 -10.16 6.13 -6.02
N ALA A 130 -9.44 6.27 -4.90
CA ALA A 130 -9.87 5.70 -3.63
C ALA A 130 -11.19 6.33 -3.13
N CYS A 131 -11.39 7.63 -3.31
CA CYS A 131 -12.63 8.30 -2.97
C CYS A 131 -13.83 7.73 -3.71
N GLU A 132 -13.67 7.40 -5.00
CA GLU A 132 -14.73 6.78 -5.79
C GLU A 132 -15.02 5.34 -5.33
N VAL A 133 -13.97 4.53 -5.11
CA VAL A 133 -14.12 3.14 -4.63
C VAL A 133 -14.81 3.09 -3.26
N ILE A 134 -14.43 3.98 -2.35
CA ILE A 134 -15.00 4.07 -1.00
C ILE A 134 -16.43 4.67 -1.04
N GLY A 135 -16.67 5.62 -1.93
CA GLY A 135 -17.93 6.40 -2.00
C GLY A 135 -17.83 7.79 -1.35
N LEU A 136 -16.63 8.34 -1.18
CA LEU A 136 -16.40 9.70 -0.68
C LEU A 136 -16.63 10.78 -1.77
N THR A 137 -17.67 10.63 -2.57
CA THR A 137 -17.95 11.45 -3.77
C THR A 137 -18.59 12.80 -3.46
N ARG A 138 -18.88 13.09 -2.20
CA ARG A 138 -19.52 14.35 -1.73
C ARG A 138 -18.61 15.15 -0.79
N SER A 139 -17.32 14.96 -0.90
CA SER A 139 -16.32 15.69 -0.12
C SER A 139 -16.31 17.19 -0.47
N ARG A 140 -16.08 18.04 0.53
CA ARG A 140 -15.82 19.45 0.30
C ARG A 140 -14.49 19.64 -0.40
N ARG A 141 -14.33 20.75 -1.14
CA ARG A 141 -13.05 21.09 -1.79
C ARG A 141 -11.88 20.97 -0.80
N GLY A 142 -10.75 20.46 -1.29
CA GLY A 142 -9.50 20.32 -0.52
C GLY A 142 -9.40 19.04 0.32
N ILE A 143 -10.05 17.95 -0.09
CA ILE A 143 -9.88 16.63 0.54
C ILE A 143 -8.41 16.18 0.53
N GLN A 144 -7.68 16.40 -0.57
CA GLN A 144 -6.26 16.08 -0.68
C GLN A 144 -5.46 16.69 0.48
N ARG A 145 -5.58 18.03 0.69
CA ARG A 145 -4.89 18.72 1.80
C ARG A 145 -5.30 18.23 3.18
N ARG A 146 -6.57 17.78 3.35
CA ARG A 146 -7.02 17.22 4.63
C ARG A 146 -6.41 15.86 4.90
N LEU A 147 -6.29 15.02 3.87
CA LEU A 147 -5.66 13.69 3.96
C LEU A 147 -4.15 13.79 4.14
N GLU A 148 -3.47 14.69 3.44
CA GLU A 148 -2.05 14.99 3.65
C GLU A 148 -1.76 15.40 5.11
N ARG A 149 -2.60 16.25 5.69
CA ARG A 149 -2.47 16.64 7.10
C ARG A 149 -2.79 15.51 8.08
N PHE A 150 -3.66 14.58 7.67
CA PHE A 150 -4.04 13.44 8.49
C PHE A 150 -2.96 12.35 8.48
N PHE A 151 -2.30 12.15 7.35
CA PHE A 151 -1.19 11.21 7.16
C PHE A 151 0.14 11.98 6.96
N PRO A 152 0.68 12.64 8.00
CA PRO A 152 1.96 13.33 7.89
C PRO A 152 3.09 12.32 7.70
N GLU A 153 4.20 12.77 7.15
CA GLU A 153 5.40 11.94 6.98
C GLU A 153 6.02 11.56 8.32
N GLU A 154 5.94 12.45 9.31
CA GLU A 154 6.39 12.19 10.67
C GLU A 154 5.20 12.28 11.64
N PHE A 155 4.97 11.19 12.38
CA PHE A 155 3.97 11.15 13.43
C PHE A 155 4.61 11.51 14.77
N GLY A 156 4.13 12.59 15.37
CA GLY A 156 4.46 12.87 16.77
C GLY A 156 3.57 12.06 17.73
N ARG A 157 4.09 11.81 18.91
CA ARG A 157 3.37 11.08 19.95
C ARG A 157 2.41 12.00 20.70
N PRO A 158 1.07 11.80 20.61
CA PRO A 158 0.10 12.55 21.39
C PRO A 158 0.22 12.20 22.87
N GLY A 159 0.09 13.19 23.74
CA GLY A 159 0.17 13.00 25.19
C GLY A 159 -0.23 14.25 25.98
N LEU A 160 -0.51 14.06 27.27
CA LEU A 160 -0.94 15.15 28.17
C LEU A 160 0.23 15.74 28.97
N THR A 161 1.42 15.15 28.90
CA THR A 161 2.56 15.47 29.77
C THR A 161 3.53 16.50 29.20
N SER A 162 3.36 16.88 27.91
CA SER A 162 4.23 17.88 27.25
C SER A 162 3.44 18.75 26.28
N TRP A 163 3.91 19.98 26.05
CA TRP A 163 3.33 20.87 25.05
C TRP A 163 3.33 20.26 23.64
N HIS A 164 4.36 19.53 23.30
CA HIS A 164 4.44 18.79 22.04
C HIS A 164 3.38 17.68 21.96
N GLY A 165 3.20 16.92 23.04
CA GLY A 165 2.15 15.90 23.13
C GLY A 165 0.74 16.47 23.05
N LEU A 166 0.48 17.61 23.71
CA LEU A 166 -0.79 18.33 23.65
C LEU A 166 -1.08 18.87 22.23
N TYR A 167 -0.06 19.43 21.57
CA TYR A 167 -0.17 19.85 20.16
C TYR A 167 -0.58 18.68 19.25
N TRP A 168 0.07 17.53 19.36
CA TRP A 168 -0.26 16.35 18.56
C TRP A 168 -1.64 15.79 18.88
N LEU A 169 -2.04 15.79 20.16
CA LEU A 169 -3.37 15.39 20.57
C LEU A 169 -4.46 16.30 19.95
N PHE A 170 -4.27 17.62 20.05
CA PHE A 170 -5.18 18.60 19.43
C PHE A 170 -5.21 18.46 17.91
N ARG A 171 -4.04 18.38 17.28
CA ARG A 171 -3.89 18.21 15.83
C ARG A 171 -4.62 16.95 15.34
N GLN A 172 -4.40 15.82 16.00
CA GLN A 172 -5.03 14.56 15.64
C GLN A 172 -6.54 14.62 15.74
N ASN A 173 -7.07 15.07 16.87
CA ASN A 173 -8.51 15.20 17.06
C ASN A 173 -9.16 16.21 16.08
N SER A 174 -8.50 17.32 15.83
CA SER A 174 -8.99 18.33 14.86
C SER A 174 -9.00 17.78 13.42
N ASN A 175 -8.02 16.96 13.03
CA ASN A 175 -8.00 16.32 11.72
C ASN A 175 -9.11 15.26 11.57
N TRP A 176 -9.34 14.44 12.60
CA TRP A 176 -10.46 13.50 12.63
C TRP A 176 -11.79 14.21 12.44
N LEU A 177 -12.02 15.29 13.21
CA LEU A 177 -13.25 16.07 13.13
C LEU A 177 -13.42 16.75 11.75
N ARG A 178 -12.34 17.30 11.19
CA ARG A 178 -12.38 17.93 9.86
C ARG A 178 -12.75 16.95 8.76
N ILE A 179 -12.11 15.77 8.72
CA ILE A 179 -12.43 14.72 7.74
C ILE A 179 -13.86 14.25 7.93
N TYR A 180 -14.28 14.00 9.18
CA TYR A 180 -15.65 13.60 9.45
C TYR A 180 -16.67 14.64 8.92
N LEU A 181 -16.50 15.92 9.26
CA LEU A 181 -17.46 16.97 8.90
C LEU A 181 -17.42 17.35 7.41
N ALA A 182 -16.23 17.30 6.79
CA ALA A 182 -16.05 17.75 5.41
C ALA A 182 -16.21 16.64 4.38
N ASP A 183 -15.94 15.38 4.73
CA ASP A 183 -15.85 14.28 3.78
C ASP A 183 -16.84 13.15 4.10
N VAL A 184 -16.74 12.53 5.27
CA VAL A 184 -17.53 11.33 5.60
C VAL A 184 -19.00 11.65 5.86
N ARG A 185 -19.30 12.67 6.70
CA ARG A 185 -20.67 13.02 7.03
C ARG A 185 -21.52 13.45 5.81
N PRO A 186 -21.00 14.26 4.85
CA PRO A 186 -21.73 14.55 3.61
C PRO A 186 -22.01 13.31 2.76
N ALA A 187 -21.00 12.41 2.62
CA ALA A 187 -21.15 11.16 1.88
C ALA A 187 -22.19 10.24 2.53
N VAL A 188 -22.10 10.01 3.84
CA VAL A 188 -23.08 9.20 4.59
C VAL A 188 -24.51 9.76 4.45
N ARG A 189 -24.69 11.08 4.54
CA ARG A 189 -26.01 11.71 4.35
C ARG A 189 -26.55 11.52 2.94
N ALA A 190 -25.69 11.63 1.94
CA ALA A 190 -26.07 11.44 0.54
C ALA A 190 -26.46 9.97 0.28
N HIS A 191 -25.65 9.02 0.75
CA HIS A 191 -25.89 7.59 0.54
C HIS A 191 -27.06 7.04 1.37
N ARG A 192 -27.39 7.62 2.54
CA ARG A 192 -28.64 7.31 3.25
C ARG A 192 -29.89 7.72 2.47
N LYS A 193 -29.83 8.83 1.72
CA LYS A 193 -30.94 9.29 0.88
C LYS A 193 -31.02 8.54 -0.46
N ARG A 194 -29.86 8.25 -1.05
CA ARG A 194 -29.75 7.56 -2.34
C ARG A 194 -28.57 6.58 -2.25
N PRO A 195 -28.84 5.33 -1.88
CA PRO A 195 -27.80 4.29 -1.84
C PRO A 195 -27.13 4.15 -3.21
N ALA A 196 -25.82 3.89 -3.19
CA ALA A 196 -25.03 3.59 -4.38
C ALA A 196 -24.26 2.29 -4.16
N ASP A 197 -23.75 1.69 -5.23
CA ASP A 197 -22.97 0.45 -5.13
C ASP A 197 -21.51 0.76 -4.76
N ASN A 198 -21.30 1.15 -3.49
CA ASN A 198 -19.98 1.47 -2.91
C ASN A 198 -19.87 1.04 -1.44
N LEU A 199 -18.64 1.14 -0.90
CA LEU A 199 -18.35 0.69 0.46
C LEU A 199 -19.16 1.44 1.53
N ILE A 200 -19.32 2.77 1.45
CA ILE A 200 -20.09 3.54 2.44
C ILE A 200 -21.54 3.10 2.47
N SER A 201 -22.17 2.89 1.32
CA SER A 201 -23.57 2.39 1.27
C SER A 201 -23.70 1.00 1.89
N HIS A 202 -22.71 0.13 1.66
CA HIS A 202 -22.66 -1.18 2.30
C HIS A 202 -22.57 -1.07 3.83
N LEU A 203 -21.65 -0.27 4.35
CA LEU A 203 -21.48 -0.06 5.79
C LEU A 203 -22.73 0.55 6.46
N ILE A 204 -23.45 1.42 5.75
CA ILE A 204 -24.73 1.96 6.21
C ILE A 204 -25.79 0.83 6.30
N ALA A 205 -25.86 -0.04 5.30
CA ALA A 205 -26.80 -1.18 5.27
C ALA A 205 -26.50 -2.19 6.39
N GLU A 206 -25.22 -2.38 6.74
CA GLU A 206 -24.76 -3.20 7.88
C GLU A 206 -25.03 -2.54 9.26
N GLY A 207 -25.64 -1.35 9.29
CA GLY A 207 -25.94 -0.65 10.54
C GLY A 207 -24.75 0.00 11.22
N CYS A 208 -23.61 0.16 10.53
CA CYS A 208 -22.42 0.79 11.10
C CYS A 208 -22.71 2.23 11.54
N SER A 209 -22.17 2.60 12.71
CA SER A 209 -22.21 3.96 13.21
C SER A 209 -21.33 4.88 12.36
N SER A 210 -21.56 6.19 12.46
CA SER A 210 -20.74 7.18 11.74
C SER A 210 -19.26 7.14 12.14
N ALA A 211 -18.92 6.74 13.36
CA ALA A 211 -17.55 6.58 13.83
C ALA A 211 -16.88 5.36 13.18
N GLU A 212 -17.60 4.26 13.06
CA GLU A 212 -17.13 3.03 12.40
C GLU A 212 -16.92 3.28 10.90
N ILE A 213 -17.87 3.95 10.23
CA ILE A 213 -17.72 4.33 8.82
C ILE A 213 -16.50 5.25 8.63
N LEU A 214 -16.27 6.22 9.52
CA LEU A 214 -15.09 7.06 9.48
C LEU A 214 -13.80 6.25 9.62
N GLY A 215 -13.75 5.31 10.57
CA GLY A 215 -12.61 4.43 10.79
C GLY A 215 -12.31 3.56 9.56
N GLU A 216 -13.32 2.94 8.96
CA GLU A 216 -13.18 2.16 7.72
C GLU A 216 -12.71 3.04 6.55
N CYS A 217 -13.34 4.21 6.32
CA CYS A 217 -12.93 5.12 5.25
C CYS A 217 -11.46 5.54 5.38
N LEU A 218 -11.00 5.85 6.60
CA LEU A 218 -9.61 6.25 6.84
C LEU A 218 -8.64 5.07 6.64
N THR A 219 -9.05 3.87 7.03
CA THR A 219 -8.24 2.66 6.82
C THR A 219 -8.07 2.35 5.33
N TYR A 220 -9.15 2.36 4.55
CA TYR A 220 -9.07 2.16 3.10
C TYR A 220 -8.34 3.30 2.40
N ALA A 221 -8.55 4.55 2.86
CA ALA A 221 -7.84 5.71 2.34
C ALA A 221 -6.33 5.59 2.56
N ALA A 222 -5.89 5.32 3.79
CA ALA A 222 -4.48 5.12 4.09
C ALA A 222 -3.86 4.01 3.25
N ALA A 223 -4.53 2.85 3.23
CA ALA A 223 -4.04 1.68 2.53
C ALA A 223 -3.94 1.89 1.00
N GLY A 224 -4.94 2.55 0.38
CA GLY A 224 -4.99 2.73 -1.07
C GLY A 224 -4.20 3.93 -1.58
N MET A 225 -4.20 5.05 -0.84
CA MET A 225 -3.63 6.31 -1.34
C MET A 225 -2.12 6.38 -1.12
N VAL A 226 -1.64 6.08 0.09
CA VAL A 226 -0.23 6.25 0.44
C VAL A 226 0.63 5.23 -0.30
N THR A 227 0.27 3.94 -0.22
CA THR A 227 1.06 2.87 -0.82
C THR A 227 1.10 2.94 -2.35
N THR A 228 -0.03 3.29 -2.98
CA THR A 228 -0.11 3.40 -4.45
C THR A 228 0.70 4.59 -4.95
N ARG A 229 0.64 5.76 -4.27
CA ARG A 229 1.51 6.90 -4.57
C ARG A 229 2.98 6.51 -4.59
N GLU A 230 3.46 5.86 -3.53
CA GLU A 230 4.87 5.50 -3.40
C GLU A 230 5.27 4.49 -4.49
N PHE A 231 4.42 3.49 -4.74
CA PHE A 231 4.70 2.48 -5.77
C PHE A 231 4.74 3.08 -7.18
N ILE A 232 3.76 3.90 -7.57
CA ILE A 232 3.76 4.54 -8.90
C ILE A 232 4.99 5.43 -9.06
N SER A 233 5.39 6.15 -8.00
CA SER A 233 6.57 7.02 -8.03
C SER A 233 7.87 6.24 -8.22
N VAL A 234 8.06 5.10 -7.53
CA VAL A 234 9.25 4.28 -7.71
C VAL A 234 9.25 3.57 -9.07
N ALA A 235 8.10 3.09 -9.53
CA ALA A 235 7.98 2.47 -10.84
C ALA A 235 8.33 3.47 -11.97
N ALA A 236 7.81 4.70 -11.87
CA ALA A 236 8.20 5.77 -12.81
C ALA A 236 9.70 6.06 -12.76
N TRP A 237 10.31 6.08 -11.57
CA TRP A 237 11.76 6.29 -11.42
C TRP A 237 12.56 5.19 -12.15
N HIS A 238 12.18 3.94 -12.04
CA HIS A 238 12.78 2.85 -12.82
C HIS A 238 12.65 3.11 -14.33
N LEU A 239 11.44 3.42 -14.80
CA LEU A 239 11.18 3.68 -16.23
C LEU A 239 11.91 4.94 -16.76
N PHE A 240 12.17 5.96 -15.92
CA PHE A 240 12.97 7.10 -16.30
C PHE A 240 14.46 6.80 -16.43
N THR A 241 14.96 5.84 -15.67
CA THR A 241 16.40 5.55 -15.56
C THR A 241 16.87 4.32 -16.32
N ASP A 242 15.94 3.48 -16.79
CA ASP A 242 16.20 2.30 -17.60
C ASP A 242 15.45 2.42 -18.94
N ALA A 243 16.19 2.76 -19.98
CA ALA A 243 15.63 3.00 -21.30
C ALA A 243 15.04 1.73 -21.94
N ALA A 244 15.68 0.57 -21.75
CA ALA A 244 15.20 -0.70 -22.29
C ALA A 244 13.91 -1.15 -21.60
N LEU A 245 13.83 -1.00 -20.27
CA LEU A 245 12.63 -1.30 -19.50
C LEU A 245 11.48 -0.36 -19.90
N ARG A 246 11.77 0.93 -20.08
CA ARG A 246 10.79 1.92 -20.58
C ARG A 246 10.28 1.57 -21.96
N GLU A 247 11.16 1.22 -22.91
CA GLU A 247 10.77 0.80 -24.25
C GLU A 247 9.85 -0.42 -24.19
N ARG A 248 10.23 -1.48 -23.46
CA ARG A 248 9.38 -2.66 -23.25
C ARG A 248 8.02 -2.29 -22.68
N TYR A 249 7.96 -1.36 -21.71
CA TYR A 249 6.72 -0.92 -21.10
C TYR A 249 5.84 -0.12 -22.07
N THR A 250 6.41 0.79 -22.85
CA THR A 250 5.63 1.71 -23.71
C THR A 250 5.18 1.06 -25.02
N THR A 251 5.94 0.09 -25.57
CA THR A 251 5.62 -0.59 -26.83
C THR A 251 4.89 -1.92 -26.62
N GLY A 252 4.95 -2.46 -25.40
CA GLY A 252 4.36 -3.76 -25.07
C GLY A 252 2.83 -3.73 -24.96
N SER A 253 2.25 -4.93 -25.10
CA SER A 253 0.84 -5.20 -24.79
C SER A 253 0.52 -4.90 -23.30
N GLU A 254 -0.76 -4.86 -22.96
CA GLU A 254 -1.16 -4.68 -21.55
C GLU A 254 -0.58 -5.78 -20.64
N SER A 255 -0.54 -7.02 -21.11
CA SER A 255 0.06 -8.13 -20.35
C SER A 255 1.54 -7.89 -20.08
N GLU A 256 2.32 -7.46 -21.09
CA GLU A 256 3.74 -7.16 -20.94
C GLU A 256 3.99 -5.96 -20.02
N ARG A 257 3.13 -4.93 -20.06
CA ARG A 257 3.17 -3.81 -19.11
C ARG A 257 2.92 -4.27 -17.67
N LEU A 258 1.95 -5.17 -17.46
CA LEU A 258 1.67 -5.73 -16.15
C LEU A 258 2.82 -6.63 -15.66
N GLU A 259 3.52 -7.35 -16.53
CA GLU A 259 4.75 -8.07 -16.14
C GLU A 259 5.82 -7.13 -15.60
N VAL A 260 6.01 -5.96 -16.24
CA VAL A 260 6.94 -4.93 -15.76
C VAL A 260 6.50 -4.41 -14.39
N ILE A 261 5.23 -4.06 -14.24
CA ILE A 261 4.67 -3.54 -12.98
C ILE A 261 4.81 -4.57 -11.85
N HIS A 262 4.49 -5.84 -12.11
CA HIS A 262 4.62 -6.91 -11.13
C HIS A 262 6.07 -7.11 -10.68
N GLU A 263 7.03 -7.09 -11.61
CA GLU A 263 8.44 -7.26 -11.29
C GLU A 263 8.98 -6.06 -10.49
N LEU A 264 8.61 -4.84 -10.87
CA LEU A 264 8.95 -3.65 -10.10
C LEU A 264 8.34 -3.69 -8.68
N LEU A 265 7.08 -4.11 -8.56
CA LEU A 265 6.43 -4.24 -7.25
C LEU A 265 7.05 -5.33 -6.38
N ARG A 266 7.53 -6.42 -6.99
CA ARG A 266 8.28 -7.47 -6.29
C ARG A 266 9.56 -6.92 -5.69
N LEU A 267 10.31 -6.15 -6.46
CA LEU A 267 11.60 -5.59 -6.05
C LEU A 267 11.45 -4.43 -5.06
N GLU A 268 10.40 -3.63 -5.24
CA GLU A 268 10.14 -2.39 -4.51
C GLU A 268 8.75 -2.42 -3.83
N PRO A 269 8.51 -3.34 -2.88
CA PRO A 269 7.23 -3.41 -2.20
C PRO A 269 6.97 -2.14 -1.39
N ALA A 270 5.85 -1.46 -1.65
CA ALA A 270 5.51 -0.20 -0.96
C ALA A 270 5.44 -0.37 0.57
N VAL A 271 4.99 -1.54 1.03
CA VAL A 271 5.06 -1.97 2.43
C VAL A 271 6.12 -3.07 2.54
N ALA A 272 7.30 -2.69 3.02
CA ALA A 272 8.45 -3.60 3.11
C ALA A 272 8.47 -4.41 4.43
N ARG A 273 7.62 -4.08 5.39
CA ARG A 273 7.54 -4.75 6.70
C ARG A 273 6.09 -5.04 7.07
N LEU A 274 5.82 -6.29 7.43
CA LEU A 274 4.54 -6.71 7.99
C LEU A 274 4.77 -7.30 9.38
N LYS A 275 3.85 -7.05 10.29
CA LYS A 275 3.97 -7.55 11.67
C LYS A 275 2.79 -8.46 12.01
N ARG A 276 3.07 -9.51 12.79
CA ARG A 276 2.08 -10.42 13.37
C ARG A 276 2.40 -10.68 14.84
N ARG A 277 1.40 -10.97 15.61
CA ARG A 277 1.55 -11.48 16.98
C ARG A 277 1.01 -12.89 17.03
N THR A 278 1.77 -13.81 17.58
CA THR A 278 1.34 -15.19 17.73
C THR A 278 0.29 -15.33 18.85
N THR A 279 -0.75 -16.12 18.62
CA THR A 279 -1.80 -16.46 19.60
C THR A 279 -1.61 -17.83 20.21
N GLY A 280 -0.71 -18.64 19.65
CA GLY A 280 -0.27 -19.95 20.10
C GLY A 280 1.19 -20.16 19.77
N ALA A 281 1.75 -21.30 20.12
CA ALA A 281 3.08 -21.71 19.67
C ALA A 281 3.01 -22.01 18.16
N LEU A 282 3.88 -21.38 17.36
CA LEU A 282 3.90 -21.50 15.90
C LEU A 282 5.19 -22.21 15.47
N SER A 283 5.06 -23.39 14.87
CA SER A 283 6.19 -24.10 14.26
C SER A 283 6.41 -23.64 12.84
N LEU A 284 7.61 -23.17 12.53
CA LEU A 284 8.00 -22.62 11.23
C LEU A 284 9.20 -23.39 10.68
N PRO A 285 9.30 -23.57 9.34
CA PRO A 285 10.45 -24.20 8.73
C PRO A 285 11.71 -23.33 8.95
N SER A 286 12.84 -24.00 9.20
CA SER A 286 14.17 -23.43 9.41
C SER A 286 15.19 -24.25 8.65
N ALA A 287 16.39 -23.69 8.43
CA ALA A 287 17.50 -24.40 7.79
C ALA A 287 17.85 -25.73 8.51
N ASP A 288 17.72 -25.75 9.84
CA ASP A 288 18.03 -26.92 10.69
C ASP A 288 16.79 -27.77 11.02
N GLY A 289 15.70 -27.66 10.23
CA GLY A 289 14.46 -28.41 10.40
C GLY A 289 13.27 -27.51 10.74
N SER A 290 13.01 -27.23 12.01
CA SER A 290 11.93 -26.34 12.44
C SER A 290 12.29 -25.53 13.68
N VAL A 291 11.75 -24.31 13.76
CA VAL A 291 11.84 -23.45 14.92
C VAL A 291 10.46 -23.16 15.46
N THR A 292 10.31 -23.18 16.80
CA THR A 292 9.05 -22.86 17.46
C THR A 292 9.06 -21.42 17.97
N VAL A 293 8.20 -20.59 17.40
CA VAL A 293 7.92 -19.23 17.87
C VAL A 293 6.90 -19.34 19.01
N PRO A 294 7.20 -18.86 20.21
CA PRO A 294 6.28 -18.97 21.35
C PRO A 294 5.02 -18.10 21.17
N ARG A 295 4.01 -18.38 21.97
CA ARG A 295 2.81 -17.54 22.09
C ARG A 295 3.20 -16.11 22.50
N ASP A 296 2.38 -15.13 22.08
CA ASP A 296 2.52 -13.69 22.36
C ASP A 296 3.82 -13.06 21.78
N ALA A 297 4.54 -13.76 20.94
CA ALA A 297 5.73 -13.26 20.27
C ALA A 297 5.36 -12.30 19.12
N LEU A 298 6.14 -11.23 18.98
CA LEU A 298 6.10 -10.37 17.82
C LEU A 298 6.93 -10.98 16.67
N VAL A 299 6.32 -11.10 15.51
CA VAL A 299 6.95 -11.59 14.27
C VAL A 299 6.94 -10.47 13.25
N GLU A 300 8.10 -10.04 12.81
CA GLU A 300 8.30 -9.06 11.75
C GLU A 300 8.74 -9.75 10.45
N ILE A 301 7.97 -9.56 9.40
CA ILE A 301 8.19 -10.14 8.08
C ILE A 301 8.80 -9.08 7.18
N PHE A 302 9.96 -9.38 6.63
CA PHE A 302 10.71 -8.52 5.71
C PHE A 302 10.30 -8.87 4.28
N VAL A 303 9.31 -8.17 3.77
CA VAL A 303 8.69 -8.44 2.46
C VAL A 303 9.68 -8.24 1.31
N ASP A 304 10.47 -7.17 1.37
CA ASP A 304 11.50 -6.85 0.38
C ASP A 304 12.58 -7.94 0.25
N GLU A 305 12.87 -8.61 1.36
CA GLU A 305 13.84 -9.71 1.38
C GLU A 305 13.21 -11.03 0.98
N ALA A 306 12.02 -11.33 1.51
CA ALA A 306 11.27 -12.52 1.11
C ALA A 306 10.96 -12.51 -0.40
N ASN A 307 10.70 -11.35 -0.98
CA ASN A 307 10.48 -11.18 -2.41
C ASN A 307 11.74 -11.37 -3.27
N THR A 308 12.91 -11.29 -2.66
CA THR A 308 14.22 -11.51 -3.32
C THR A 308 14.90 -12.79 -2.84
N ASP A 309 14.14 -13.69 -2.24
CA ASP A 309 14.63 -15.02 -1.85
C ASP A 309 14.88 -15.89 -3.10
N PRO A 310 16.14 -16.36 -3.33
CA PRO A 310 16.47 -17.20 -4.48
C PRO A 310 15.64 -18.49 -4.55
N GLU A 311 15.23 -19.05 -3.41
CA GLU A 311 14.38 -20.27 -3.38
C GLU A 311 13.00 -20.01 -4.02
N ALA A 312 12.52 -18.78 -3.97
CA ALA A 312 11.21 -18.40 -4.51
C ALA A 312 11.29 -17.91 -5.96
N VAL A 313 12.32 -17.14 -6.30
CA VAL A 313 12.40 -16.39 -7.56
C VAL A 313 13.55 -16.82 -8.48
N GLY A 314 14.37 -17.78 -8.04
CA GLY A 314 15.50 -18.33 -8.82
C GLY A 314 16.68 -17.37 -8.89
N ASP A 315 17.53 -17.58 -9.90
CA ASP A 315 18.77 -16.85 -10.10
C ASP A 315 18.54 -15.34 -10.31
N THR A 316 19.54 -14.55 -9.92
CA THR A 316 19.55 -13.08 -10.03
C THR A 316 18.28 -12.45 -9.42
N PRO A 317 17.99 -12.69 -8.12
CA PRO A 317 16.71 -12.32 -7.49
C PRO A 317 16.48 -10.82 -7.40
N THR A 318 17.55 -10.01 -7.48
CA THR A 318 17.51 -8.54 -7.43
C THR A 318 17.60 -7.86 -8.79
N ALA A 319 17.75 -8.61 -9.89
CA ALA A 319 17.71 -8.07 -11.24
C ALA A 319 16.25 -7.85 -11.69
N VAL A 320 16.02 -6.82 -12.51
CA VAL A 320 14.71 -6.56 -13.14
C VAL A 320 14.52 -7.53 -14.30
N ARG A 321 13.60 -8.48 -14.16
CA ARG A 321 13.27 -9.50 -15.17
C ARG A 321 11.76 -9.67 -15.32
N PRO A 322 11.06 -8.78 -16.05
CA PRO A 322 9.64 -8.92 -16.32
C PRO A 322 9.32 -10.25 -17.01
N GLY A 323 8.22 -10.88 -16.61
CA GLY A 323 7.85 -12.23 -17.06
C GLY A 323 8.65 -13.34 -16.38
N ARG A 324 9.32 -13.08 -15.24
CA ARG A 324 10.03 -14.08 -14.45
C ARG A 324 9.09 -15.24 -14.10
N PRO A 325 9.47 -16.49 -14.39
CA PRO A 325 8.70 -17.63 -13.94
C PRO A 325 8.73 -17.68 -12.40
N THR A 326 7.55 -17.76 -11.80
CA THR A 326 7.43 -17.93 -10.35
C THR A 326 7.33 -19.41 -10.02
N THR A 327 8.24 -19.93 -9.23
CA THR A 327 8.21 -21.34 -8.76
C THR A 327 6.96 -21.64 -7.93
N THR A 328 6.28 -20.62 -7.44
CA THR A 328 5.13 -20.70 -6.54
C THR A 328 3.77 -20.54 -7.23
N GLY A 329 3.74 -20.31 -8.54
CA GLY A 329 2.55 -20.43 -9.42
C GLY A 329 1.38 -19.47 -9.20
N ARG A 330 1.46 -18.46 -8.31
CA ARG A 330 0.27 -17.68 -7.98
C ARG A 330 0.37 -16.15 -8.05
N TYR A 331 1.52 -15.52 -7.75
CA TYR A 331 1.60 -14.07 -7.74
C TYR A 331 2.93 -13.56 -8.27
N ALA A 332 2.91 -12.89 -9.41
CA ALA A 332 4.11 -12.32 -10.01
C ALA A 332 4.78 -11.26 -9.12
N ALA A 333 4.00 -10.54 -8.30
CA ALA A 333 4.50 -9.56 -7.33
C ALA A 333 4.92 -10.19 -5.97
N ALA A 334 5.07 -11.51 -5.89
CA ALA A 334 5.43 -12.26 -4.68
C ALA A 334 4.56 -11.89 -3.47
N LEU A 335 5.14 -11.41 -2.35
CA LEU A 335 4.43 -11.05 -1.11
C LEU A 335 4.11 -9.55 -0.99
N SER A 336 4.29 -8.74 -2.05
CA SER A 336 4.06 -7.29 -1.99
C SER A 336 2.62 -6.91 -1.64
N PHE A 337 1.67 -7.80 -1.90
CA PHE A 337 0.27 -7.67 -1.47
C PHE A 337 -0.09 -8.50 -0.23
N GLY A 338 0.91 -9.03 0.47
CA GLY A 338 0.72 -10.00 1.54
C GLY A 338 0.20 -11.36 1.05
N ASP A 339 -0.16 -12.22 1.99
CA ASP A 339 -0.79 -13.54 1.72
C ASP A 339 -1.79 -13.89 2.83
N GLY A 340 -2.56 -14.97 2.65
CA GLY A 340 -3.53 -15.46 3.63
C GLY A 340 -4.72 -14.53 3.86
N PRO A 341 -5.32 -14.55 5.05
CA PRO A 341 -6.55 -13.81 5.36
C PRO A 341 -6.46 -12.30 5.11
N HIS A 342 -5.30 -11.69 5.40
CA HIS A 342 -5.05 -10.26 5.25
C HIS A 342 -4.43 -9.86 3.90
N ARG A 343 -4.43 -10.74 2.90
CA ARG A 343 -3.99 -10.37 1.56
C ARG A 343 -4.73 -9.10 1.09
N CYS A 344 -3.98 -8.18 0.46
CA CYS A 344 -4.52 -6.90 0.00
C CYS A 344 -5.77 -7.09 -0.87
N PRO A 345 -6.92 -6.51 -0.49
CA PRO A 345 -8.13 -6.58 -1.32
C PRO A 345 -8.03 -5.72 -2.57
N GLY A 346 -7.28 -4.60 -2.49
CA GLY A 346 -7.14 -3.61 -3.55
C GLY A 346 -6.02 -3.91 -4.55
N ALA A 347 -5.45 -5.12 -4.58
CA ALA A 347 -4.31 -5.46 -5.43
C ALA A 347 -4.59 -5.15 -6.92
N ASP A 348 -5.73 -5.58 -7.43
CA ASP A 348 -6.09 -5.38 -8.84
C ASP A 348 -6.37 -3.90 -9.16
N ILE A 349 -6.92 -3.13 -8.20
CA ILE A 349 -7.10 -1.68 -8.33
C ILE A 349 -5.74 -0.99 -8.41
N ALA A 350 -4.81 -1.31 -7.50
CA ALA A 350 -3.49 -0.69 -7.46
C ALA A 350 -2.66 -0.99 -8.73
N LEU A 351 -2.74 -2.22 -9.25
CA LEU A 351 -2.08 -2.61 -10.50
C LEU A 351 -2.68 -1.87 -11.71
N MET A 352 -4.00 -1.82 -11.80
CA MET A 352 -4.71 -1.10 -12.86
C MET A 352 -4.41 0.40 -12.79
N GLU A 353 -4.46 1.01 -11.61
CA GLU A 353 -4.15 2.43 -11.41
C GLU A 353 -2.72 2.77 -11.83
N ALA A 354 -1.73 1.94 -11.39
CA ALA A 354 -0.35 2.10 -11.80
C ALA A 354 -0.17 1.97 -13.32
N ASN A 355 -0.78 0.95 -13.93
CA ASN A 355 -0.69 0.73 -15.37
C ASN A 355 -1.31 1.89 -16.17
N VAL A 356 -2.49 2.37 -15.76
CA VAL A 356 -3.18 3.49 -16.44
C VAL A 356 -2.36 4.77 -16.31
N PHE A 357 -1.95 5.12 -15.08
CA PHE A 357 -1.20 6.37 -14.86
C PHE A 357 0.14 6.38 -15.58
N LEU A 358 0.95 5.33 -15.43
CA LEU A 358 2.26 5.22 -16.07
C LEU A 358 2.13 5.17 -17.59
N GLY A 359 1.13 4.46 -18.14
CA GLY A 359 0.85 4.42 -19.55
C GLY A 359 0.58 5.82 -20.13
N HIS A 360 -0.27 6.61 -19.48
CA HIS A 360 -0.53 7.98 -19.91
C HIS A 360 0.65 8.92 -19.67
N LEU A 361 1.39 8.77 -18.56
CA LEU A 361 2.56 9.59 -18.26
C LEU A 361 3.64 9.43 -19.34
N PHE A 362 4.00 8.20 -19.68
CA PHE A 362 5.06 7.91 -20.65
C PHE A 362 4.61 8.05 -22.13
N ALA A 363 3.32 8.28 -22.38
CA ALA A 363 2.81 8.68 -23.68
C ALA A 363 2.89 10.21 -23.91
N LEU A 364 3.23 11.01 -22.90
CA LEU A 364 3.39 12.45 -23.05
C LEU A 364 4.67 12.77 -23.85
N GLU A 365 4.55 13.63 -24.84
CA GLU A 365 5.69 14.08 -25.63
C GLU A 365 6.69 14.87 -24.77
N GLY A 366 7.97 14.56 -24.89
CA GLY A 366 9.04 15.23 -24.15
C GLY A 366 9.06 14.94 -22.65
N ILE A 367 8.31 13.93 -22.17
CA ILE A 367 8.34 13.56 -20.73
C ILE A 367 9.76 13.17 -20.29
N ARG A 368 10.25 13.85 -19.27
CA ARG A 368 11.59 13.62 -18.72
C ARG A 368 11.63 13.88 -17.23
N MET A 369 12.53 13.20 -16.54
CA MET A 369 12.85 13.44 -15.14
C MET A 369 13.87 14.57 -15.04
N LEU A 370 13.58 15.60 -14.24
CA LEU A 370 14.49 16.72 -13.97
C LEU A 370 15.37 16.45 -12.76
N THR A 371 14.80 15.89 -11.70
CA THR A 371 15.52 15.55 -10.47
C THR A 371 15.12 14.16 -9.99
N PRO A 372 16.10 13.32 -9.60
CA PRO A 372 15.79 12.04 -8.98
C PRO A 372 15.21 12.25 -7.58
N PRO A 373 14.42 11.29 -7.08
CA PRO A 373 13.82 11.40 -5.77
C PRO A 373 14.82 11.17 -4.63
N ARG A 374 14.41 11.62 -3.44
CA ARG A 374 14.98 11.20 -2.16
C ARG A 374 14.07 10.13 -1.55
N VAL A 375 14.70 9.14 -0.92
CA VAL A 375 14.01 8.03 -0.25
C VAL A 375 14.23 8.16 1.25
N THR A 376 13.13 8.08 2.00
CA THR A 376 13.16 7.92 3.46
C THR A 376 12.34 6.69 3.85
N PHE A 377 12.54 6.16 5.06
CA PHE A 377 11.73 5.05 5.57
C PHE A 377 10.83 5.56 6.69
N GLN A 378 9.61 5.02 6.72
CA GLN A 378 8.61 5.30 7.73
C GLN A 378 8.28 4.01 8.47
N ASP A 379 8.79 3.89 9.69
CA ASP A 379 8.69 2.66 10.49
C ASP A 379 7.24 2.34 10.90
N GLU A 380 6.39 3.36 11.07
CA GLU A 380 4.99 3.22 11.44
C GLU A 380 4.18 2.44 10.39
N ILE A 381 4.47 2.65 9.11
CA ILE A 381 3.83 1.92 8.00
C ILE A 381 4.72 0.80 7.46
N GLY A 382 5.95 0.67 7.96
CA GLY A 382 6.90 -0.32 7.50
C GLY A 382 7.25 -0.19 6.01
N GLY A 383 7.24 1.03 5.48
CA GLY A 383 7.41 1.33 4.06
C GLY A 383 8.39 2.45 3.79
N TYR A 384 8.59 2.76 2.51
CA TYR A 384 9.38 3.89 2.06
C TYR A 384 8.49 5.08 1.67
N VAL A 385 9.11 6.26 1.63
CA VAL A 385 8.53 7.52 1.20
C VAL A 385 9.44 8.13 0.15
N ILE A 386 8.90 8.43 -1.03
CA ILE A 386 9.62 9.00 -2.18
C ILE A 386 9.19 10.45 -2.37
N ARG A 387 10.15 11.38 -2.32
CA ARG A 387 9.89 12.81 -2.48
C ARG A 387 10.95 13.48 -3.35
N GLY A 388 10.52 14.52 -4.04
CA GLY A 388 11.41 15.36 -4.84
C GLY A 388 11.69 14.83 -6.24
N LEU A 389 10.88 13.87 -6.74
CA LEU A 389 10.92 13.46 -8.12
C LEU A 389 10.22 14.52 -8.99
N ARG A 390 11.01 15.34 -9.66
CA ARG A 390 10.48 16.40 -10.54
C ARG A 390 10.48 15.93 -11.98
N VAL A 391 9.35 16.10 -12.66
CA VAL A 391 9.16 15.75 -14.06
C VAL A 391 8.80 16.97 -14.88
N ALA A 392 9.15 16.97 -16.17
CA ALA A 392 8.76 18.00 -17.13
C ALA A 392 8.28 17.37 -18.43
N VAL A 393 7.46 18.13 -19.16
CA VAL A 393 6.97 17.82 -20.49
C VAL A 393 7.17 19.05 -21.39
N ASP A 394 7.12 18.85 -22.68
CA ASP A 394 7.06 19.96 -23.61
C ASP A 394 5.67 20.61 -23.51
N ARG A 395 5.65 21.93 -23.36
CA ARG A 395 4.38 22.68 -23.27
C ARG A 395 3.64 22.59 -24.59
N ARG A 396 2.36 22.29 -24.51
CA ARG A 396 1.46 22.42 -25.67
C ARG A 396 1.12 23.88 -25.95
#